data_0c9981119053295ab5a43662effef906
#
_entry.id   0c9981119053295ab5a43662effef906
#
_cell.length_a   1.000
_cell.length_b   1.000
_cell.length_c   1.000
_cell.angle_alpha   90.00
_cell.angle_beta   90.00
_cell.angle_gamma   90.00
#
_symmetry.space_group_name_H-M   'P 1'
#
loop_
_entity.id
_entity.type
_entity.pdbx_description
1 polymer ?
#
loop_
_entity_poly.entity_id
_entity_poly.type
_entity_poly.pdbx_seq_one_letter_code
_entity_poly.pdbx_strand_id
1 'polypeptide(L)'
;GHLDNLSFPEEQRKPLSLMTASRLDPRKRLDLAIRAVALAHEKEPNLHFDIYGKGGEQENLQDLIDTLGAGDFIQLRGHADLHEVYPQYELYVTTSQWETFGLTLMEAVGAGLALVGFDARYGNPTFIKDGKNGFLVPYSETMDENLLVSQMADKIVFALESNLESMHQASYELAKQYLKLEILEAWRKLLIAIR
;
A
#
# COMPACT_ATOMS: atom_id res chain seq x y z
N GLY A 1 13.06 11.71 11.29
CA GLY A 1 12.35 11.64 9.99
C GLY A 1 11.67 10.30 9.82
N HIS A 2 10.79 10.18 8.86
CA HIS A 2 9.99 8.95 8.66
C HIS A 2 10.82 7.69 8.33
N LEU A 3 12.06 7.86 7.86
CA LEU A 3 12.96 6.76 7.47
C LEU A 3 14.36 6.89 8.11
N ASP A 4 14.49 7.48 9.29
CA ASP A 4 15.81 7.72 9.89
C ASP A 4 16.56 6.43 10.28
N ASN A 5 15.85 5.33 10.53
CA ASN A 5 16.39 4.03 10.91
C ASN A 5 15.74 2.92 10.08
N LEU A 6 16.24 2.75 8.84
CA LEU A 6 15.85 1.60 8.03
C LEU A 6 16.56 0.34 8.56
N SER A 7 15.78 -0.60 9.05
CA SER A 7 16.22 -1.99 9.24
C SER A 7 15.29 -2.89 8.44
N PHE A 8 15.86 -3.78 7.63
CA PHE A 8 15.03 -4.82 7.01
C PHE A 8 14.49 -5.71 8.13
N PRO A 9 13.16 -5.95 8.18
CA PRO A 9 12.59 -6.73 9.27
C PRO A 9 13.20 -8.13 9.32
N GLU A 10 13.73 -8.51 10.49
CA GLU A 10 14.20 -9.88 10.74
C GLU A 10 13.03 -10.82 11.06
N GLU A 11 11.87 -10.26 11.42
CA GLU A 11 10.68 -11.02 11.77
C GLU A 11 9.97 -11.54 10.52
N GLN A 12 9.48 -12.78 10.63
CA GLN A 12 8.71 -13.40 9.58
C GLN A 12 7.34 -12.71 9.46
N ARG A 13 7.04 -12.18 8.27
CA ARG A 13 5.74 -11.58 7.96
C ARG A 13 4.62 -12.62 8.05
N LYS A 14 3.43 -12.19 8.42
CA LYS A 14 2.25 -13.07 8.39
C LYS A 14 1.91 -13.40 6.95
N PRO A 15 1.85 -14.69 6.56
CA PRO A 15 1.49 -15.06 5.20
C PRO A 15 0.10 -14.53 4.80
N LEU A 16 -0.06 -14.15 3.52
CA LEU A 16 -1.33 -13.67 2.93
C LEU A 16 -1.93 -12.47 3.67
N SER A 17 -1.08 -11.66 4.30
CA SER A 17 -1.50 -10.48 5.06
C SER A 17 -1.35 -9.21 4.24
N LEU A 18 -2.45 -8.50 4.08
CA LEU A 18 -2.55 -7.23 3.40
C LEU A 18 -2.83 -6.12 4.39
N MET A 19 -2.33 -4.92 4.09
CA MET A 19 -2.70 -3.73 4.83
C MET A 19 -2.84 -2.50 3.96
N THR A 20 -3.51 -1.51 4.51
CA THR A 20 -3.44 -0.11 4.07
C THR A 20 -3.45 0.82 5.28
N ALA A 21 -2.87 2.00 5.13
CA ALA A 21 -2.88 3.03 6.16
C ALA A 21 -3.15 4.39 5.54
N SER A 22 -4.24 5.04 5.93
CA SER A 22 -4.61 6.36 5.44
C SER A 22 -5.67 7.02 6.32
N ARG A 23 -5.97 8.29 6.06
CA ARG A 23 -7.23 8.85 6.55
C ARG A 23 -8.39 8.15 5.87
N LEU A 24 -9.46 7.86 6.62
CA LEU A 24 -10.69 7.30 6.06
C LEU A 24 -11.52 8.44 5.44
N ASP A 25 -11.12 8.85 4.26
CA ASP A 25 -11.82 9.90 3.48
C ASP A 25 -12.14 9.40 2.05
N PRO A 26 -13.17 9.96 1.37
CA PRO A 26 -13.65 9.44 0.08
C PRO A 26 -12.60 9.37 -1.02
N ARG A 27 -11.57 10.24 -0.99
CA ARG A 27 -10.50 10.24 -2.02
C ARG A 27 -9.55 9.05 -1.93
N LYS A 28 -9.56 8.37 -0.78
CA LYS A 28 -8.76 7.15 -0.59
C LYS A 28 -9.41 5.92 -1.23
N ARG A 29 -10.71 6.02 -1.57
CA ARG A 29 -11.46 4.95 -2.24
C ARG A 29 -11.24 3.57 -1.60
N LEU A 30 -11.26 3.56 -0.27
CA LEU A 30 -11.13 2.31 0.49
C LEU A 30 -12.29 1.35 0.23
N ASP A 31 -13.42 1.86 -0.22
CA ASP A 31 -14.53 1.09 -0.75
C ASP A 31 -14.11 0.15 -1.90
N LEU A 32 -13.28 0.64 -2.83
CA LEU A 32 -12.74 -0.20 -3.91
C LEU A 32 -11.71 -1.22 -3.40
N ALA A 33 -10.90 -0.85 -2.40
CA ALA A 33 -9.96 -1.79 -1.78
C ALA A 33 -10.70 -2.94 -1.10
N ILE A 34 -11.73 -2.65 -0.29
CA ILE A 34 -12.56 -3.64 0.39
C ILE A 34 -13.20 -4.60 -0.62
N ARG A 35 -13.83 -4.06 -1.67
CA ARG A 35 -14.46 -4.89 -2.73
C ARG A 35 -13.44 -5.75 -3.48
N ALA A 36 -12.28 -5.20 -3.79
CA ALA A 36 -11.22 -5.92 -4.50
C ALA A 36 -10.63 -7.05 -3.63
N VAL A 37 -10.42 -6.78 -2.34
CA VAL A 37 -9.93 -7.80 -1.41
C VAL A 37 -11.00 -8.88 -1.18
N ALA A 38 -12.27 -8.53 -1.05
CA ALA A 38 -13.34 -9.52 -0.96
C ALA A 38 -13.36 -10.46 -2.18
N LEU A 39 -13.19 -9.90 -3.39
CA LEU A 39 -13.09 -10.69 -4.62
C LEU A 39 -11.80 -11.55 -4.68
N ALA A 40 -10.67 -11.01 -4.21
CA ALA A 40 -9.41 -11.76 -4.11
C ALA A 40 -9.51 -12.92 -3.12
N HIS A 41 -10.23 -12.73 -2.02
CA HIS A 41 -10.45 -13.75 -0.98
C HIS A 41 -11.20 -14.99 -1.51
N GLU A 42 -12.03 -14.85 -2.55
CA GLU A 42 -12.66 -16.00 -3.22
C GLU A 42 -11.62 -16.96 -3.84
N LYS A 43 -10.45 -16.43 -4.25
CA LYS A 43 -9.34 -17.19 -4.83
C LYS A 43 -8.33 -17.62 -3.77
N GLU A 44 -8.12 -16.79 -2.74
CA GLU A 44 -7.19 -17.00 -1.63
C GLU A 44 -7.91 -16.92 -0.27
N PRO A 45 -8.59 -17.99 0.17
CA PRO A 45 -9.47 -17.97 1.36
C PRO A 45 -8.77 -17.70 2.70
N ASN A 46 -7.45 -17.71 2.75
CA ASN A 46 -6.66 -17.38 3.95
C ASN A 46 -6.13 -15.94 3.94
N LEU A 47 -6.52 -15.13 2.97
CA LEU A 47 -6.13 -13.75 2.85
C LEU A 47 -6.78 -12.90 3.95
N HIS A 48 -5.99 -12.02 4.57
CA HIS A 48 -6.47 -11.06 5.57
C HIS A 48 -6.09 -9.64 5.18
N PHE A 49 -6.98 -8.68 5.43
CA PHE A 49 -6.77 -7.28 5.13
C PHE A 49 -7.10 -6.38 6.31
N ASP A 50 -6.12 -5.62 6.77
CA ASP A 50 -6.27 -4.67 7.86
C ASP A 50 -6.15 -3.23 7.35
N ILE A 51 -7.12 -2.40 7.73
CA ILE A 51 -7.23 -0.99 7.35
C ILE A 51 -6.94 -0.12 8.57
N TYR A 52 -5.82 0.61 8.53
CA TYR A 52 -5.40 1.50 9.59
C TYR A 52 -5.74 2.96 9.26
N GLY A 53 -6.26 3.65 10.25
CA GLY A 53 -6.59 5.07 10.16
C GLY A 53 -7.91 5.44 10.79
N LYS A 54 -8.25 6.73 10.71
CA LYS A 54 -9.52 7.30 11.18
C LYS A 54 -10.03 8.31 10.17
N GLY A 55 -11.34 8.53 10.13
CA GLY A 55 -11.97 9.52 9.27
C GLY A 55 -13.47 9.36 9.17
N GLY A 56 -14.09 10.24 8.38
CA GLY A 56 -15.56 10.30 8.27
C GLY A 56 -16.19 9.10 7.56
N GLU A 57 -15.41 8.31 6.82
CA GLU A 57 -15.91 7.12 6.10
C GLU A 57 -15.96 5.85 6.96
N GLN A 58 -15.61 5.91 8.25
CA GLN A 58 -15.49 4.71 9.07
C GLN A 58 -16.78 3.88 9.13
N GLU A 59 -17.93 4.52 9.32
CA GLU A 59 -19.24 3.84 9.37
C GLU A 59 -19.59 3.25 8.00
N ASN A 60 -19.44 4.02 6.92
CA ASN A 60 -19.74 3.56 5.55
C ASN A 60 -18.87 2.35 5.15
N LEU A 61 -17.60 2.36 5.54
CA LEU A 61 -16.69 1.24 5.25
C LEU A 61 -17.02 0.01 6.08
N GLN A 62 -17.43 0.17 7.35
CA GLN A 62 -17.88 -0.94 8.18
C GLN A 62 -19.15 -1.55 7.62
N ASP A 63 -20.15 -0.74 7.26
CA ASP A 63 -21.40 -1.19 6.64
C ASP A 63 -21.13 -1.95 5.33
N LEU A 64 -20.13 -1.52 4.54
CA LEU A 64 -19.74 -2.24 3.33
C LEU A 64 -19.12 -3.60 3.66
N ILE A 65 -18.22 -3.68 4.64
CA ILE A 65 -17.62 -4.94 5.11
C ILE A 65 -18.70 -5.91 5.56
N ASP A 66 -19.66 -5.44 6.35
CA ASP A 66 -20.76 -6.25 6.89
C ASP A 66 -21.70 -6.72 5.75
N THR A 67 -22.01 -5.84 4.79
CA THR A 67 -22.83 -6.17 3.62
C THR A 67 -22.19 -7.25 2.75
N LEU A 68 -20.88 -7.24 2.62
CA LEU A 68 -20.11 -8.27 1.87
C LEU A 68 -19.88 -9.56 2.68
N GLY A 69 -20.24 -9.58 3.98
CA GLY A 69 -19.94 -10.71 4.86
C GLY A 69 -18.44 -10.90 5.06
N ALA A 70 -17.64 -9.83 4.96
CA ALA A 70 -16.18 -9.89 4.92
C ALA A 70 -15.50 -9.64 6.27
N GLY A 71 -16.28 -9.51 7.37
CA GLY A 71 -15.76 -9.15 8.70
C GLY A 71 -14.76 -10.11 9.31
N ASP A 72 -14.74 -11.38 8.86
CA ASP A 72 -13.78 -12.37 9.35
C ASP A 72 -12.35 -12.14 8.82
N PHE A 73 -12.20 -11.48 7.68
CA PHE A 73 -10.92 -11.30 7.01
C PHE A 73 -10.59 -9.85 6.61
N ILE A 74 -11.52 -8.89 6.72
CA ILE A 74 -11.28 -7.44 6.53
C ILE A 74 -11.65 -6.70 7.82
N GLN A 75 -10.70 -5.93 8.38
CA GLN A 75 -10.92 -5.24 9.64
C GLN A 75 -10.45 -3.78 9.63
N LEU A 76 -11.26 -2.89 10.20
CA LEU A 76 -10.88 -1.51 10.52
C LEU A 76 -10.15 -1.50 11.86
N ARG A 77 -8.83 -1.26 11.86
CA ARG A 77 -7.98 -1.31 13.05
C ARG A 77 -7.87 0.01 13.80
N GLY A 78 -8.39 1.10 13.23
CA GLY A 78 -8.21 2.42 13.82
C GLY A 78 -6.78 2.94 13.71
N HIS A 79 -6.38 3.78 14.65
CA HIS A 79 -5.04 4.38 14.66
C HIS A 79 -4.05 3.50 15.41
N ALA A 80 -2.87 3.29 14.84
CA ALA A 80 -1.78 2.52 15.44
C ALA A 80 -0.42 3.18 15.15
N ASP A 81 0.63 2.78 15.85
CA ASP A 81 2.01 3.08 15.48
C ASP A 81 2.38 2.21 14.27
N LEU A 82 2.42 2.83 13.11
CA LEU A 82 2.65 2.12 11.86
C LEU A 82 4.06 1.53 11.74
N HIS A 83 5.06 2.05 12.47
CA HIS A 83 6.40 1.49 12.49
C HIS A 83 6.43 0.06 13.07
N GLU A 84 5.56 -0.21 14.03
CA GLU A 84 5.41 -1.55 14.62
C GLU A 84 4.49 -2.46 13.78
N VAL A 85 3.64 -1.85 12.95
CA VAL A 85 2.62 -2.55 12.15
C VAL A 85 3.17 -3.03 10.81
N TYR A 86 3.79 -2.14 10.03
CA TYR A 86 4.26 -2.47 8.68
C TYR A 86 5.08 -3.77 8.58
N PRO A 87 6.03 -4.06 9.48
CA PRO A 87 6.87 -5.27 9.39
C PRO A 87 6.10 -6.58 9.42
N GLN A 88 4.87 -6.56 9.92
CA GLN A 88 4.04 -7.76 10.10
C GLN A 88 3.31 -8.20 8.81
N TYR A 89 3.27 -7.35 7.77
CA TYR A 89 2.48 -7.56 6.56
C TYR A 89 3.36 -7.83 5.35
N GLU A 90 2.79 -8.55 4.37
CA GLU A 90 3.46 -8.85 3.10
C GLU A 90 3.17 -7.80 2.04
N LEU A 91 1.93 -7.30 1.98
CA LEU A 91 1.46 -6.47 0.88
C LEU A 91 0.75 -5.20 1.38
N TYR A 92 1.11 -4.08 0.81
CA TYR A 92 0.41 -2.81 0.99
C TYR A 92 -0.50 -2.55 -0.21
N VAL A 93 -1.79 -2.27 0.04
CA VAL A 93 -2.78 -1.98 -1.00
C VAL A 93 -3.18 -0.51 -0.95
N THR A 94 -3.20 0.18 -2.10
CA THR A 94 -3.68 1.56 -2.18
C THR A 94 -4.63 1.77 -3.36
N THR A 95 -5.78 2.37 -3.07
CA THR A 95 -6.81 2.72 -4.06
C THR A 95 -7.01 4.23 -4.16
N SER A 96 -6.08 5.02 -3.60
CA SER A 96 -6.15 6.49 -3.67
C SER A 96 -6.22 6.96 -5.10
N GLN A 97 -7.25 7.77 -5.41
CA GLN A 97 -7.40 8.42 -6.71
C GLN A 97 -6.37 9.52 -6.94
N TRP A 98 -5.87 10.10 -5.88
CA TRP A 98 -4.89 11.17 -5.89
C TRP A 98 -3.97 11.07 -4.67
N GLU A 99 -2.69 10.96 -4.93
CA GLU A 99 -1.68 10.96 -3.88
C GLU A 99 -0.54 11.90 -4.28
N THR A 100 -0.40 13.01 -3.57
CA THR A 100 0.61 14.03 -3.90
C THR A 100 2.02 13.49 -3.72
N PHE A 101 2.30 12.92 -2.55
CA PHE A 101 3.59 12.30 -2.26
C PHE A 101 3.41 10.86 -1.76
N GLY A 102 2.55 10.62 -0.77
CA GLY A 102 2.29 9.29 -0.21
C GLY A 102 3.25 8.92 0.91
N LEU A 103 3.18 9.63 2.04
CA LEU A 103 4.04 9.32 3.19
C LEU A 103 3.87 7.87 3.66
N THR A 104 2.64 7.38 3.73
CA THR A 104 2.36 5.98 4.13
C THR A 104 2.88 4.96 3.11
N LEU A 105 2.93 5.31 1.82
CA LEU A 105 3.58 4.49 0.78
C LEU A 105 5.10 4.48 0.97
N MET A 106 5.69 5.63 1.26
CA MET A 106 7.12 5.73 1.54
C MET A 106 7.49 4.90 2.78
N GLU A 107 6.67 4.97 3.84
CA GLU A 107 6.85 4.17 5.06
C GLU A 107 6.72 2.66 4.78
N ALA A 108 5.70 2.26 4.00
CA ALA A 108 5.52 0.87 3.58
C ALA A 108 6.71 0.34 2.77
N VAL A 109 7.22 1.13 1.82
CA VAL A 109 8.45 0.84 1.08
C VAL A 109 9.65 0.75 2.01
N GLY A 110 9.75 1.65 3.00
CA GLY A 110 10.79 1.65 4.04
C GLY A 110 10.77 0.40 4.91
N ALA A 111 9.60 -0.13 5.19
CA ALA A 111 9.43 -1.39 5.89
C ALA A 111 9.55 -2.63 4.97
N GLY A 112 9.83 -2.42 3.69
CA GLY A 112 10.04 -3.48 2.71
C GLY A 112 8.76 -4.21 2.31
N LEU A 113 7.56 -3.60 2.34
CA LEU A 113 6.36 -4.25 1.84
C LEU A 113 6.36 -4.29 0.32
N ALA A 114 5.78 -5.34 -0.27
CA ALA A 114 5.35 -5.29 -1.65
C ALA A 114 4.11 -4.37 -1.77
N LEU A 115 3.87 -3.77 -2.93
CA LEU A 115 2.78 -2.82 -3.08
C LEU A 115 1.90 -3.13 -4.29
N VAL A 116 0.58 -2.97 -4.12
CA VAL A 116 -0.37 -2.95 -5.26
C VAL A 116 -1.22 -1.69 -5.15
N GLY A 117 -1.34 -0.96 -6.25
CA GLY A 117 -2.11 0.28 -6.22
C GLY A 117 -2.52 0.78 -7.60
N PHE A 118 -3.46 1.72 -7.63
CA PHE A 118 -3.83 2.39 -8.87
C PHE A 118 -2.67 3.22 -9.42
N ASP A 119 -2.53 3.26 -10.74
CA ASP A 119 -1.62 4.18 -11.45
C ASP A 119 -2.19 5.61 -11.41
N ALA A 120 -2.35 6.12 -10.21
CA ALA A 120 -2.86 7.45 -9.91
C ALA A 120 -1.71 8.39 -9.53
N ARG A 121 -1.70 9.59 -10.12
CA ARG A 121 -0.62 10.59 -9.93
C ARG A 121 -0.63 11.14 -8.50
N TYR A 122 0.54 11.42 -7.89
CA TYR A 122 1.92 11.20 -8.32
C TYR A 122 2.61 10.16 -7.42
N GLY A 123 2.13 9.99 -6.19
CA GLY A 123 2.75 9.15 -5.16
C GLY A 123 2.79 7.67 -5.53
N ASN A 124 1.68 7.12 -6.06
CA ASN A 124 1.63 5.70 -6.36
C ASN A 124 2.75 5.27 -7.32
N PRO A 125 2.90 5.81 -8.56
CA PRO A 125 3.99 5.42 -9.46
C PRO A 125 5.38 5.89 -8.96
N THR A 126 5.43 6.79 -7.99
CA THR A 126 6.70 7.14 -7.33
C THR A 126 7.23 6.00 -6.49
N PHE A 127 6.37 5.33 -5.74
CA PHE A 127 6.76 4.28 -4.79
C PHE A 127 6.47 2.86 -5.27
N ILE A 128 5.57 2.67 -6.23
CA ILE A 128 5.31 1.37 -6.85
C ILE A 128 6.06 1.31 -8.19
N LYS A 129 7.07 0.48 -8.27
CA LYS A 129 7.84 0.19 -9.49
C LYS A 129 7.29 -1.09 -10.09
N ASP A 130 6.40 -0.94 -11.08
CA ASP A 130 5.65 -2.03 -11.69
C ASP A 130 6.56 -3.21 -12.09
N GLY A 131 6.18 -4.41 -11.65
CA GLY A 131 6.96 -5.63 -11.84
C GLY A 131 8.26 -5.74 -11.03
N LYS A 132 8.58 -4.76 -10.14
CA LYS A 132 9.78 -4.81 -9.29
C LYS A 132 9.44 -5.00 -7.82
N ASN A 133 8.82 -3.99 -7.21
CA ASN A 133 8.40 -4.05 -5.82
C ASN A 133 6.88 -4.15 -5.67
N GLY A 134 6.15 -4.36 -6.75
CA GLY A 134 4.71 -4.48 -6.75
C GLY A 134 4.11 -4.25 -8.13
N PHE A 135 2.82 -3.94 -8.17
CA PHE A 135 2.08 -3.77 -9.41
C PHE A 135 1.19 -2.53 -9.41
N LEU A 136 1.17 -1.85 -10.55
CA LEU A 136 0.23 -0.77 -10.83
C LEU A 136 -1.00 -1.31 -11.58
N VAL A 137 -2.17 -0.88 -11.15
CA VAL A 137 -3.44 -1.12 -11.83
C VAL A 137 -3.77 0.11 -12.65
N PRO A 138 -4.02 -0.01 -13.97
CA PRO A 138 -4.43 1.11 -14.79
C PRO A 138 -5.63 1.84 -14.19
N TYR A 139 -5.55 3.17 -14.14
CA TYR A 139 -6.57 3.98 -13.50
C TYR A 139 -6.90 5.23 -14.32
N SER A 140 -8.19 5.51 -14.45
CA SER A 140 -8.71 6.84 -14.77
C SER A 140 -10.04 7.07 -14.06
N GLU A 141 -10.38 8.33 -13.82
CA GLU A 141 -11.63 8.72 -13.13
C GLU A 141 -12.90 8.30 -13.88
N THR A 142 -12.79 7.99 -15.16
CA THR A 142 -13.90 7.57 -16.02
C THR A 142 -14.02 6.06 -16.19
N MET A 143 -13.13 5.27 -15.59
CA MET A 143 -13.19 3.80 -15.66
C MET A 143 -14.36 3.26 -14.84
N ASP A 144 -14.95 2.18 -15.33
CA ASP A 144 -15.97 1.44 -14.57
C ASP A 144 -15.39 0.88 -13.27
N GLU A 145 -16.10 1.10 -12.17
CA GLU A 145 -15.61 0.69 -10.83
C GLU A 145 -15.51 -0.83 -10.68
N ASN A 146 -16.40 -1.61 -11.32
CA ASN A 146 -16.31 -3.06 -11.25
C ASN A 146 -15.08 -3.57 -12.00
N LEU A 147 -14.71 -2.91 -13.10
CA LEU A 147 -13.47 -3.20 -13.81
C LEU A 147 -12.25 -2.87 -12.93
N LEU A 148 -12.24 -1.71 -12.25
CA LEU A 148 -11.17 -1.33 -11.31
C LEU A 148 -11.03 -2.35 -10.17
N VAL A 149 -12.16 -2.77 -9.60
CA VAL A 149 -12.22 -3.79 -8.53
C VAL A 149 -11.66 -5.13 -9.02
N SER A 150 -12.10 -5.60 -10.20
CA SER A 150 -11.63 -6.86 -10.77
C SER A 150 -10.12 -6.84 -11.05
N GLN A 151 -9.63 -5.77 -11.69
CA GLN A 151 -8.21 -5.63 -12.00
C GLN A 151 -7.35 -5.53 -10.74
N MET A 152 -7.83 -4.85 -9.69
CA MET A 152 -7.15 -4.75 -8.41
C MET A 152 -7.09 -6.13 -7.73
N ALA A 153 -8.19 -6.87 -7.70
CA ALA A 153 -8.24 -8.21 -7.14
C ALA A 153 -7.26 -9.16 -7.85
N ASP A 154 -7.24 -9.13 -9.19
CA ASP A 154 -6.31 -9.95 -9.98
C ASP A 154 -4.85 -9.60 -9.69
N LYS A 155 -4.54 -8.31 -9.53
CA LYS A 155 -3.16 -7.87 -9.19
C LYS A 155 -2.77 -8.21 -7.76
N ILE A 156 -3.70 -8.19 -6.80
CA ILE A 156 -3.45 -8.67 -5.43
C ILE A 156 -3.09 -10.15 -5.44
N VAL A 157 -3.90 -11.00 -6.07
CA VAL A 157 -3.64 -12.44 -6.17
C VAL A 157 -2.31 -12.69 -6.89
N PHE A 158 -2.09 -12.05 -8.03
CA PHE A 158 -0.85 -12.18 -8.78
C PHE A 158 0.40 -11.76 -7.97
N ALA A 159 0.29 -10.72 -7.15
CA ALA A 159 1.39 -10.29 -6.27
C ALA A 159 1.69 -11.35 -5.21
N LEU A 160 0.65 -11.93 -4.59
CA LEU A 160 0.79 -12.97 -3.56
C LEU A 160 1.38 -14.28 -4.13
N GLU A 161 1.07 -14.63 -5.37
CA GLU A 161 1.63 -15.78 -6.08
C GLU A 161 3.05 -15.53 -6.63
N SER A 162 3.50 -14.28 -6.65
CA SER A 162 4.81 -13.88 -7.17
C SER A 162 5.91 -14.08 -6.11
N ASN A 163 7.17 -13.79 -6.49
CA ASN A 163 8.29 -13.81 -5.56
C ASN A 163 8.25 -12.58 -4.63
N LEU A 164 7.47 -12.66 -3.55
CA LEU A 164 7.32 -11.59 -2.55
C LEU A 164 8.66 -11.20 -1.93
N GLU A 165 9.55 -12.13 -1.62
CA GLU A 165 10.87 -11.85 -1.06
C GLU A 165 11.67 -10.88 -1.94
N SER A 166 11.67 -11.13 -3.26
CA SER A 166 12.31 -10.24 -4.23
C SER A 166 11.67 -8.86 -4.25
N MET A 167 10.34 -8.78 -4.12
CA MET A 167 9.62 -7.50 -4.08
C MET A 167 9.89 -6.74 -2.78
N HIS A 168 9.93 -7.44 -1.65
CA HIS A 168 10.28 -6.86 -0.35
C HIS A 168 11.69 -6.24 -0.39
N GLN A 169 12.66 -6.98 -0.92
CA GLN A 169 14.01 -6.48 -1.09
C GLN A 169 14.06 -5.27 -2.03
N ALA A 170 13.30 -5.29 -3.14
CA ALA A 170 13.25 -4.17 -4.07
C ALA A 170 12.62 -2.91 -3.45
N SER A 171 11.60 -3.06 -2.60
CA SER A 171 11.04 -1.96 -1.82
C SER A 171 12.08 -1.37 -0.87
N TYR A 172 12.75 -2.19 -0.12
CA TYR A 172 13.79 -1.76 0.82
C TYR A 172 14.94 -1.02 0.11
N GLU A 173 15.40 -1.52 -1.04
CA GLU A 173 16.43 -0.84 -1.84
C GLU A 173 15.93 0.51 -2.38
N LEU A 174 14.66 0.60 -2.79
CA LEU A 174 14.06 1.87 -3.21
C LEU A 174 14.01 2.88 -2.06
N ALA A 175 13.68 2.44 -0.85
CA ALA A 175 13.59 3.30 0.33
C ALA A 175 14.90 4.00 0.66
N LYS A 176 16.05 3.39 0.39
CA LYS A 176 17.39 3.99 0.65
C LYS A 176 17.55 5.33 -0.03
N GLN A 177 16.90 5.57 -1.17
CA GLN A 177 16.95 6.85 -1.89
C GLN A 177 16.25 7.99 -1.14
N TYR A 178 15.38 7.65 -0.18
CA TYR A 178 14.60 8.60 0.63
C TYR A 178 15.16 8.79 2.04
N LEU A 179 16.32 8.21 2.35
CA LEU A 179 17.01 8.46 3.59
C LEU A 179 17.44 9.93 3.70
N LYS A 180 17.36 10.49 4.90
CA LYS A 180 17.70 11.88 5.18
C LYS A 180 19.09 12.27 4.65
N LEU A 181 20.08 11.42 4.82
CA LEU A 181 21.44 11.67 4.35
C LEU A 181 21.51 11.76 2.82
N GLU A 182 20.88 10.85 2.12
CA GLU A 182 20.83 10.83 0.64
C GLU A 182 20.15 12.09 0.09
N ILE A 183 19.04 12.49 0.71
CA ILE A 183 18.32 13.71 0.34
C ILE A 183 19.20 14.95 0.58
N LEU A 184 19.88 15.04 1.72
CA LEU A 184 20.78 16.14 2.03
C LEU A 184 21.97 16.22 1.06
N GLU A 185 22.53 15.09 0.66
CA GLU A 185 23.59 15.05 -0.35
C GLU A 185 23.10 15.48 -1.73
N ALA A 186 21.92 15.06 -2.15
CA ALA A 186 21.29 15.49 -3.39
C ALA A 186 21.08 17.01 -3.41
N TRP A 187 20.55 17.59 -2.34
CA TRP A 187 20.42 19.05 -2.18
C TRP A 187 21.77 19.77 -2.25
N ARG A 188 22.79 19.25 -1.55
CA ARG A 188 24.14 19.83 -1.58
C ARG A 188 24.71 19.87 -3.00
N LYS A 189 24.60 18.77 -3.76
CA LYS A 189 25.04 18.70 -5.15
C LYS A 189 24.31 19.71 -6.03
N LEU A 190 22.99 19.82 -5.89
CA LEU A 190 22.17 20.78 -6.63
C LEU A 190 22.59 22.23 -6.35
N LEU A 191 22.75 22.59 -5.07
CA LEU A 191 23.15 23.94 -4.67
C LEU A 191 24.57 24.34 -5.15
N ILE A 192 25.46 23.37 -5.30
CA ILE A 192 26.80 23.60 -5.87
C ILE A 192 26.72 23.82 -7.39
N ALA A 193 25.82 23.10 -8.09
CA ALA A 193 25.67 23.18 -9.55
C ALA A 193 24.99 24.49 -10.03
N ILE A 194 24.31 25.20 -9.13
CA ILE A 194 23.61 26.48 -9.44
C ILE A 194 24.51 27.70 -9.18
N ARG A 195 25.69 27.52 -8.60
CA ARG A 195 26.71 28.56 -8.40
C ARG A 195 27.65 28.63 -9.59
#